data_e0f1bee71de4239447f2eafff1d0951b
#
_entry.id   e0f1bee71de4239447f2eafff1d0951b
#
_cell.length_a   1.000
_cell.length_b   1.000
_cell.length_c   1.000
_cell.angle_alpha   90.00
_cell.angle_beta   90.00
_cell.angle_gamma   90.00
#
_symmetry.space_group_name_H-M   'P 1'
#
loop_
_entity.id
_entity.type
_entity.pdbx_description
1 polymer ?
#
loop_
_entity_poly.entity_id
_entity_poly.type
_entity_poly.pdbx_seq_one_letter_code
_entity_poly.pdbx_strand_id
1 'polypeptide(L)'
;FQPTPELLDRLDEPLKGLLVASPSNPTGTMIHEREMRALVEYCKDRGLQFISDEIYHGICYDKAAVTALQFTDEVIVINSFSKFFSMTGWRLG
;
A
#
# COMPACT_ATOMS: atom_id res chain seq x y z
N PHE A 1 4.06 -11.35 -6.00
CA PHE A 1 4.92 -10.96 -4.86
C PHE A 1 4.24 -9.83 -4.11
N GLN A 2 3.54 -10.17 -3.03
CA GLN A 2 3.01 -9.20 -2.08
C GLN A 2 3.48 -9.58 -0.67
N PRO A 3 3.76 -8.62 0.21
CA PRO A 3 4.13 -8.92 1.58
C PRO A 3 2.97 -9.59 2.33
N THR A 4 3.32 -10.47 3.26
CA THR A 4 2.37 -11.03 4.22
C THR A 4 2.96 -10.95 5.62
N PRO A 5 2.13 -10.96 6.69
CA PRO A 5 2.63 -10.98 8.07
C PRO A 5 3.68 -12.08 8.32
N GLU A 6 3.46 -13.28 7.76
CA GLU A 6 4.38 -14.42 7.93
C GLU A 6 5.75 -14.19 7.26
N LEU A 7 5.79 -13.42 6.16
CA LEU A 7 7.04 -13.04 5.52
C LEU A 7 7.77 -11.98 6.33
N LEU A 8 7.04 -11.04 6.92
CA LEU A 8 7.62 -10.00 7.77
C LEU A 8 8.20 -10.58 9.06
N ASP A 9 7.57 -11.60 9.65
CA ASP A 9 8.07 -12.30 10.84
C ASP A 9 9.37 -13.08 10.61
N ARG A 10 9.76 -13.30 9.36
CA ARG A 10 11.03 -13.97 9.00
C ARG A 10 12.22 -13.01 8.86
N LEU A 11 11.99 -11.72 8.99
CA LEU A 11 13.07 -10.75 8.92
C LEU A 11 13.80 -10.69 10.25
N ASP A 12 15.11 -10.82 10.19
CA ASP A 12 15.99 -10.82 11.37
C ASP A 12 16.21 -9.41 11.95
N GLU A 13 15.89 -8.37 11.18
CA GLU A 13 16.09 -6.99 11.57
C GLU A 13 14.80 -6.37 12.14
N PRO A 14 14.91 -5.51 13.18
CA PRO A 14 13.76 -4.80 13.71
C PRO A 14 13.18 -3.81 12.70
N LEU A 15 11.92 -3.99 12.35
CA LEU A 15 11.21 -3.09 11.44
C LEU A 15 10.78 -1.82 12.20
N LYS A 16 10.84 -0.68 11.52
CA LYS A 16 10.27 0.60 11.98
C LYS A 16 9.00 0.97 11.23
N GLY A 17 8.80 0.39 10.07
CA GLY A 17 7.62 0.62 9.24
C GLY A 17 7.60 -0.31 8.05
N LEU A 18 6.47 -0.31 7.37
CA LEU A 18 6.22 -1.08 6.16
C LEU A 18 5.70 -0.15 5.07
N LEU A 19 6.37 -0.11 3.94
CA LEU A 19 5.89 0.57 2.74
C LEU A 19 5.49 -0.47 1.70
N VAL A 20 4.25 -0.37 1.21
CA VAL A 20 3.72 -1.22 0.16
C VAL A 20 3.12 -0.40 -0.96
N ALA A 21 3.23 -0.89 -2.20
CA ALA A 21 2.56 -0.29 -3.36
C ALA A 21 1.48 -1.25 -3.88
N SER A 22 0.25 -0.74 -4.01
CA SER A 22 -0.87 -1.53 -4.53
C SER A 22 -1.83 -0.63 -5.32
N PRO A 23 -1.91 -0.79 -6.65
CA PRO A 23 -1.16 -1.69 -7.53
C PRO A 23 0.35 -1.45 -7.55
N SER A 24 1.13 -2.52 -7.67
CA SER A 24 2.58 -2.49 -7.61
C SER A 24 3.22 -2.21 -8.98
N ASN A 25 4.27 -1.42 -9.01
CA ASN A 25 5.13 -1.23 -10.17
C ASN A 25 6.40 -2.10 -9.99
N PRO A 26 6.81 -2.93 -10.95
CA PRO A 26 6.28 -3.06 -12.33
C PRO A 26 5.25 -4.17 -12.52
N THR A 27 4.89 -4.92 -11.48
CA THR A 27 4.16 -6.20 -11.63
C THR A 27 2.67 -6.04 -11.87
N GLY A 28 2.08 -4.90 -11.52
CA GLY A 28 0.63 -4.68 -11.58
C GLY A 28 -0.17 -5.49 -10.54
N THR A 29 0.51 -6.24 -9.66
CA THR A 29 -0.17 -7.01 -8.61
C THR A 29 -0.83 -6.10 -7.58
N MET A 30 -2.00 -6.50 -7.09
CA MET A 30 -2.76 -5.78 -6.08
C MET A 30 -2.83 -6.59 -4.79
N ILE A 31 -2.77 -5.89 -3.67
CA ILE A 31 -3.08 -6.45 -2.35
C ILE A 31 -4.61 -6.47 -2.23
N HIS A 32 -5.18 -7.64 -1.95
CA HIS A 32 -6.62 -7.78 -1.75
C HIS A 32 -7.04 -7.32 -0.34
N GLU A 33 -8.33 -7.11 -0.17
CA GLU A 33 -8.90 -6.57 1.08
C GLU A 33 -8.43 -7.32 2.33
N ARG A 34 -8.48 -8.64 2.30
CA ARG A 34 -8.08 -9.50 3.42
C ARG A 34 -6.60 -9.31 3.79
N GLU A 35 -5.74 -9.30 2.79
CA GLU A 35 -4.29 -9.13 2.98
C GLU A 35 -3.95 -7.71 3.43
N MET A 36 -4.62 -6.69 2.89
CA MET A 36 -4.43 -5.31 3.31
C MET A 36 -4.80 -5.12 4.78
N ARG A 37 -5.95 -5.66 5.19
CA ARG A 37 -6.38 -5.67 6.59
C ARG A 37 -5.34 -6.34 7.49
N ALA A 38 -4.86 -7.52 7.11
CA ALA A 38 -3.87 -8.25 7.90
C ALA A 38 -2.55 -7.48 8.06
N LEU A 39 -2.08 -6.79 7.01
CA LEU A 39 -0.88 -5.94 7.08
C LEU A 39 -1.07 -4.72 7.97
N VAL A 40 -2.24 -4.08 7.90
CA VAL A 40 -2.58 -2.94 8.76
C VAL A 40 -2.61 -3.36 10.23
N GLU A 41 -3.30 -4.46 10.53
CA GLU A 41 -3.36 -5.01 11.89
C GLU A 41 -1.97 -5.42 12.40
N TYR A 42 -1.18 -6.08 11.57
CA TYR A 42 0.21 -6.43 11.90
C TYR A 42 1.05 -5.22 12.28
N CYS A 43 0.99 -4.15 11.49
CA CYS A 43 1.73 -2.92 11.78
C CYS A 43 1.24 -2.25 13.06
N LYS A 44 -0.07 -2.16 13.25
CA LYS A 44 -0.68 -1.58 14.44
C LYS A 44 -0.26 -2.30 15.72
N ASP A 45 -0.32 -3.63 15.74
CA ASP A 45 0.02 -4.45 16.92
C ASP A 45 1.48 -4.33 17.31
N ARG A 46 2.35 -3.99 16.36
CA ARG A 46 3.80 -3.85 16.58
C ARG A 46 4.30 -2.40 16.64
N GLY A 47 3.39 -1.44 16.55
CA GLY A 47 3.76 -0.01 16.54
C GLY A 47 4.58 0.39 15.32
N LEU A 48 4.38 -0.27 14.18
CA LEU A 48 5.07 0.01 12.92
C LEU A 48 4.31 1.06 12.12
N GLN A 49 5.04 2.00 11.52
CA GLN A 49 4.44 2.94 10.57
C GLN A 49 4.05 2.21 9.28
N PHE A 50 2.77 2.28 8.91
CA PHE A 50 2.29 1.75 7.63
C PHE A 50 2.21 2.87 6.59
N ILE A 51 2.81 2.65 5.42
CA ILE A 51 2.80 3.57 4.28
C ILE A 51 2.23 2.82 3.08
N SER A 52 1.11 3.30 2.55
CA SER A 52 0.42 2.74 1.39
C SER A 52 0.64 3.63 0.18
N ASP A 53 1.42 3.17 -0.78
CA ASP A 53 1.55 3.85 -2.07
C ASP A 53 0.40 3.43 -2.99
N GLU A 54 -0.56 4.33 -3.14
CA GLU A 54 -1.81 4.15 -3.89
C GLU A 54 -1.83 4.95 -5.20
N ILE A 55 -0.65 5.33 -5.69
CA ILE A 55 -0.50 6.21 -6.87
C ILE A 55 -1.20 5.67 -8.13
N TYR A 56 -1.40 4.36 -8.23
CA TYR A 56 -2.06 3.70 -9.36
C TYR A 56 -3.55 3.41 -9.14
N HIS A 57 -4.15 3.89 -8.03
CA HIS A 57 -5.60 3.80 -7.86
C HIS A 57 -6.32 4.54 -8.98
N GLY A 58 -7.46 3.98 -9.41
CA GLY A 58 -8.26 4.51 -10.53
C GLY A 58 -7.87 3.96 -11.92
N ILE A 59 -6.68 3.37 -12.10
CA ILE A 59 -6.26 2.73 -13.36
C ILE A 59 -6.19 1.20 -13.25
N CYS A 60 -7.17 0.61 -12.58
CA CYS A 60 -7.35 -0.84 -12.46
C CYS A 60 -8.49 -1.26 -13.41
N TYR A 61 -8.29 -2.35 -14.16
CA TYR A 61 -9.23 -2.79 -15.19
C TYR A 61 -10.28 -3.77 -14.67
N ASP A 62 -9.88 -4.77 -13.90
CA ASP A 62 -10.76 -5.86 -13.49
C ASP A 62 -11.45 -5.62 -12.15
N LYS A 63 -10.72 -5.07 -11.17
CA LYS A 63 -11.19 -4.81 -9.83
C LYS A 63 -10.67 -3.48 -9.31
N ALA A 64 -11.47 -2.80 -8.51
CA ALA A 64 -10.99 -1.61 -7.80
C ALA A 64 -9.87 -1.98 -6.81
N ALA A 65 -8.85 -1.13 -6.73
CA ALA A 65 -7.84 -1.25 -5.70
C ALA A 65 -8.43 -0.90 -4.32
N VAL A 66 -7.90 -1.55 -3.30
CA VAL A 66 -8.32 -1.35 -1.91
C VAL A 66 -7.41 -0.30 -1.26
N THR A 67 -8.00 0.73 -0.69
CA THR A 67 -7.23 1.71 0.09
C THR A 67 -7.05 1.25 1.53
N ALA A 68 -5.86 1.48 2.09
CA ALA A 68 -5.57 1.19 3.49
C ALA A 68 -6.42 2.02 4.47
N LEU A 69 -6.94 3.17 4.04
CA LEU A 69 -7.85 4.03 4.81
C LEU A 69 -9.17 3.35 5.19
N GLN A 70 -9.54 2.25 4.55
CA GLN A 70 -10.71 1.47 4.96
C GLN A 70 -10.53 0.78 6.31
N PHE A 71 -9.29 0.63 6.78
CA PHE A 71 -8.96 -0.18 7.95
C PHE A 71 -8.35 0.62 9.10
N THR A 72 -7.81 1.80 8.82
CA THR A 72 -7.15 2.63 9.84
C THR A 72 -7.01 4.07 9.38
N ASP A 73 -7.07 5.00 10.34
CA ASP A 73 -6.72 6.41 10.16
C ASP A 73 -5.23 6.68 10.42
N GLU A 74 -4.50 5.69 10.93
CA GLU A 74 -3.09 5.78 11.31
C GLU A 74 -2.15 5.31 10.19
N VAL A 75 -2.48 5.64 8.94
CA VAL A 75 -1.70 5.27 7.75
C VAL A 75 -1.25 6.51 7.00
N ILE A 76 -0.06 6.45 6.41
CA ILE A 76 0.36 7.42 5.42
C ILE A 76 -0.01 6.89 4.04
N VAL A 77 -0.93 7.57 3.35
CA VAL A 77 -1.28 7.25 1.96
C VAL A 77 -0.52 8.18 1.02
N ILE A 78 0.16 7.59 0.06
CA ILE A 78 0.83 8.33 -1.02
C ILE A 78 -0.05 8.24 -2.26
N ASN A 79 -0.43 9.40 -2.79
CA ASN A 79 -1.14 9.51 -4.05
C ASN A 79 -0.61 10.68 -4.86
N SER A 80 -1.03 10.80 -6.12
CA SER A 80 -0.54 11.84 -7.02
C SER A 80 -1.49 12.04 -8.20
N PHE A 81 -1.47 13.23 -8.74
CA PHE A 81 -2.15 13.56 -10.01
C PHE A 81 -1.40 13.02 -11.25
N SER A 82 -0.19 12.52 -11.06
CA SER A 82 0.70 12.12 -12.15
C SER A 82 0.17 10.97 -13.01
N LYS A 83 -0.56 10.00 -12.42
CA LYS A 83 -0.96 8.76 -13.11
C LYS A 83 -2.39 8.83 -13.60
N PHE A 84 -3.36 8.72 -12.73
CA PHE A 84 -4.77 8.69 -13.12
C PHE A 84 -5.18 9.93 -13.94
N PHE A 85 -4.73 11.11 -13.55
CA PHE A 85 -5.05 12.37 -14.22
C PHE A 85 -4.08 12.76 -15.34
N SER A 86 -3.09 11.91 -15.65
CA SER A 86 -2.07 12.16 -16.70
C SER A 86 -1.29 13.48 -16.53
N MET A 87 -1.10 13.92 -15.29
CA MET A 87 -0.48 15.20 -14.97
C MET A 87 0.98 15.06 -14.51
N THR A 88 1.74 14.17 -15.13
CA THR A 88 3.12 13.84 -14.72
C THR A 88 4.03 15.07 -14.67
N GLY A 89 3.89 15.97 -15.62
CA GLY A 89 4.72 17.19 -15.72
C GLY A 89 4.41 18.27 -14.68
N TRP A 90 3.25 18.23 -14.03
CA TRP A 90 2.81 19.25 -13.08
C TRP A 90 3.44 19.12 -11.69
N ARG A 91 3.99 17.96 -11.38
CA ARG A 91 4.65 17.64 -10.09
C ARG A 91 3.75 17.92 -8.88
N LEU A 92 2.47 17.51 -8.97
CA LEU A 92 1.44 17.61 -7.92
C LEU A 92 1.13 16.23 -7.32
N GLY A 93 0.98 16.20 -6.00
CA GLY A 93 0.60 15.01 -5.24
C GLY A 93 0.21 15.35 -3.82
#